data_dbe9bd61f7cc49dfc22d976bced8543a
#
_entry.id   dbe9bd61f7cc49dfc22d976bced8543a
#
_cell.length_a   1.000
_cell.length_b   1.000
_cell.length_c   1.000
_cell.angle_alpha   90.00
_cell.angle_beta   90.00
_cell.angle_gamma   90.00
#
_symmetry.space_group_name_H-M   'P 1'
#
loop_
_entity.id
_entity.type
_entity.pdbx_description
1 polymer ?
#
loop_
_entity_poly.entity_id
_entity_poly.type
_entity_poly.pdbx_seq_one_letter_code
_entity_poly.pdbx_strand_id
1 'polypeptide(L)'
;MRQTLACLSAPALLVAATALSGCMQTGDGFDEPPAMRWDHRPEAAEWTQAAISALASDGAVLATTVPADIETFCPNYAEASLEERQAFWSGLFSALAQFESTWNPKASGGGGAWIGLLQIAPSTARAYSCDATSTSGLKDGAANLSCAVKIAARQVPRDNAIVDNGAPGWEGLARDWAPMRSSTKVKAMAAWTSKQSYCVKPGSRA
;
A
#
# COMPACT_ATOMS: atom_id res chain seq x y z
N MET A 1 -56.57 -68.33 -23.16
CA MET A 1 -55.16 -68.20 -22.67
C MET A 1 -54.86 -66.71 -22.61
N ARG A 2 -54.87 -66.10 -21.43
CA ARG A 2 -54.55 -64.70 -21.18
C ARG A 2 -53.21 -64.63 -20.40
N GLN A 3 -52.21 -64.09 -21.03
CA GLN A 3 -50.94 -63.81 -20.34
C GLN A 3 -51.01 -62.41 -19.74
N THR A 4 -50.85 -62.36 -18.44
CA THR A 4 -50.72 -61.12 -17.66
C THR A 4 -49.26 -60.70 -17.63
N LEU A 5 -48.91 -59.53 -18.19
CA LEU A 5 -47.61 -58.89 -18.03
C LEU A 5 -47.60 -58.17 -16.67
N ALA A 6 -46.62 -58.51 -15.84
CA ALA A 6 -46.31 -57.80 -14.63
C ALA A 6 -45.38 -56.64 -14.90
N CYS A 7 -45.80 -55.44 -14.55
CA CYS A 7 -44.91 -54.24 -14.54
C CYS A 7 -44.01 -54.27 -13.33
N LEU A 8 -42.70 -54.33 -13.53
CA LEU A 8 -41.68 -54.11 -12.55
C LEU A 8 -41.40 -52.60 -12.37
N SER A 9 -41.78 -52.07 -11.24
CA SER A 9 -41.45 -50.70 -10.84
C SER A 9 -40.01 -50.65 -10.31
N ALA A 10 -39.12 -49.89 -10.99
CA ALA A 10 -37.78 -49.60 -10.51
C ALA A 10 -37.82 -48.39 -9.55
N PRO A 11 -37.06 -48.41 -8.43
CA PRO A 11 -36.97 -47.27 -7.53
C PRO A 11 -36.04 -46.18 -8.15
N ALA A 12 -36.54 -44.96 -8.22
CA ALA A 12 -35.76 -43.81 -8.59
C ALA A 12 -34.79 -43.46 -7.44
N LEU A 13 -33.47 -43.58 -7.70
CA LEU A 13 -32.45 -43.05 -6.80
C LEU A 13 -32.43 -41.52 -6.96
N LEU A 14 -32.89 -40.81 -5.93
CA LEU A 14 -32.62 -39.37 -5.78
C LEU A 14 -31.11 -39.19 -5.42
N VAL A 15 -30.32 -38.72 -6.37
CA VAL A 15 -28.98 -38.23 -6.12
C VAL A 15 -29.13 -36.80 -5.57
N ALA A 16 -28.96 -36.64 -4.23
CA ALA A 16 -28.84 -35.32 -3.61
C ALA A 16 -27.49 -34.72 -3.98
N ALA A 17 -27.49 -33.77 -4.91
CA ALA A 17 -26.33 -32.93 -5.18
C ALA A 17 -26.14 -31.96 -4.01
N THR A 18 -25.25 -32.28 -3.09
CA THR A 18 -24.73 -31.34 -2.09
C THR A 18 -23.86 -30.33 -2.82
N ALA A 19 -24.40 -29.14 -3.09
CA ALA A 19 -23.59 -27.99 -3.48
C ALA A 19 -22.69 -27.61 -2.30
N LEU A 20 -21.41 -28.00 -2.37
CA LEU A 20 -20.37 -27.42 -1.53
C LEU A 20 -20.22 -25.95 -2.00
N SER A 21 -20.94 -25.04 -1.35
CA SER A 21 -20.60 -23.64 -1.36
C SER A 21 -19.25 -23.51 -0.63
N GLY A 22 -18.16 -23.61 -1.37
CA GLY A 22 -16.85 -23.25 -0.90
C GLY A 22 -16.88 -21.75 -0.59
N CYS A 23 -16.98 -21.38 0.69
CA CYS A 23 -16.57 -20.07 1.13
C CYS A 23 -15.10 -19.96 0.72
N MET A 24 -14.80 -19.19 -0.34
CA MET A 24 -13.49 -18.61 -0.52
C MET A 24 -13.27 -17.74 0.72
N GLN A 25 -12.53 -18.27 1.70
CA GLN A 25 -11.87 -17.42 2.68
C GLN A 25 -10.87 -16.59 1.89
N THR A 26 -11.28 -15.35 1.59
CA THR A 26 -10.32 -14.29 1.29
C THR A 26 -9.43 -14.21 2.51
N GLY A 27 -8.12 -14.43 2.30
CA GLY A 27 -7.11 -14.47 3.36
C GLY A 27 -7.25 -13.29 4.33
N ASP A 28 -6.68 -13.46 5.52
CA ASP A 28 -6.68 -12.55 6.67
C ASP A 28 -6.33 -11.11 6.30
N GLY A 29 -7.25 -10.44 5.59
CA GLY A 29 -7.22 -9.02 5.27
C GLY A 29 -7.86 -8.25 6.43
N PHE A 30 -7.62 -6.97 6.49
CA PHE A 30 -8.31 -6.09 7.44
C PHE A 30 -9.83 -6.28 7.32
N ASP A 31 -10.54 -6.37 8.46
CA ASP A 31 -12.02 -6.37 8.50
C ASP A 31 -12.59 -5.11 7.83
N GLU A 32 -11.84 -4.00 7.87
CA GLU A 32 -12.12 -2.76 7.15
C GLU A 32 -10.84 -2.30 6.42
N PRO A 33 -10.97 -1.62 5.26
CA PRO A 33 -9.81 -1.06 4.56
C PRO A 33 -8.98 -0.17 5.49
N PRO A 34 -7.63 -0.26 5.46
CA PRO A 34 -6.80 0.56 6.32
C PRO A 34 -6.96 2.05 5.97
N ALA A 35 -7.12 2.89 7.00
CA ALA A 35 -7.32 4.32 6.82
C ALA A 35 -6.10 4.98 6.15
N MET A 36 -6.38 5.81 5.14
CA MET A 36 -5.40 6.57 4.38
C MET A 36 -5.70 8.06 4.43
N ARG A 37 -4.67 8.88 4.31
CA ARG A 37 -4.86 10.34 4.38
C ARG A 37 -5.55 10.93 3.14
N TRP A 38 -5.62 10.16 2.06
CA TRP A 38 -6.35 10.48 0.82
C TRP A 38 -7.78 9.95 0.75
N ASP A 39 -8.36 9.38 1.83
CA ASP A 39 -9.69 8.72 1.81
C ASP A 39 -10.85 9.65 1.40
N HIS A 40 -10.64 10.96 1.46
CA HIS A 40 -11.57 11.96 0.96
C HIS A 40 -11.58 12.10 -0.58
N ARG A 41 -10.69 11.38 -1.28
CA ARG A 41 -10.57 11.43 -2.74
C ARG A 41 -11.42 10.33 -3.39
N PRO A 42 -12.06 10.60 -4.55
CA PRO A 42 -12.82 9.58 -5.27
C PRO A 42 -11.96 8.40 -5.75
N GLU A 43 -10.65 8.63 -5.97
CA GLU A 43 -9.69 7.62 -6.41
C GLU A 43 -9.02 6.85 -5.25
N ALA A 44 -9.40 7.11 -4.00
CA ALA A 44 -8.72 6.59 -2.80
C ALA A 44 -8.57 5.07 -2.78
N ALA A 45 -9.64 4.34 -3.09
CA ALA A 45 -9.63 2.88 -3.11
C ALA A 45 -8.64 2.32 -4.15
N GLU A 46 -8.60 2.90 -5.34
CA GLU A 46 -7.66 2.53 -6.40
C GLU A 46 -6.21 2.78 -5.97
N TRP A 47 -5.93 3.94 -5.39
CA TRP A 47 -4.59 4.30 -4.92
C TRP A 47 -4.10 3.40 -3.79
N THR A 48 -4.97 3.11 -2.83
CA THR A 48 -4.67 2.22 -1.71
C THR A 48 -4.37 0.81 -2.21
N GLN A 49 -5.21 0.28 -3.11
CA GLN A 49 -5.00 -1.03 -3.71
C GLN A 49 -3.70 -1.08 -4.52
N ALA A 50 -3.39 -0.07 -5.30
CA ALA A 50 -2.15 0.01 -6.08
C ALA A 50 -0.91 0.04 -5.18
N ALA A 51 -0.93 0.85 -4.10
CA ALA A 51 0.16 0.92 -3.14
C ALA A 51 0.37 -0.43 -2.44
N ILE A 52 -0.68 -1.07 -1.92
CA ILE A 52 -0.59 -2.38 -1.25
C ILE A 52 -0.11 -3.45 -2.23
N SER A 53 -0.61 -3.49 -3.47
CA SER A 53 -0.15 -4.45 -4.48
C SER A 53 1.33 -4.27 -4.83
N ALA A 54 1.80 -3.03 -4.93
CA ALA A 54 3.22 -2.75 -5.15
C ALA A 54 4.07 -3.15 -3.94
N LEU A 55 3.58 -2.93 -2.71
CA LEU A 55 4.23 -3.34 -1.45
C LEU A 55 4.25 -4.86 -1.27
N ALA A 56 3.33 -5.60 -1.86
CA ALA A 56 3.33 -7.06 -1.87
C ALA A 56 4.26 -7.67 -2.93
N SER A 57 4.76 -6.87 -3.87
CA SER A 57 5.60 -7.29 -4.98
C SER A 57 6.98 -6.60 -4.95
N ASP A 58 7.20 -5.60 -5.80
CA ASP A 58 8.48 -4.88 -5.92
C ASP A 58 8.93 -4.16 -4.63
N GLY A 59 7.98 -3.81 -3.78
CA GLY A 59 8.19 -3.15 -2.50
C GLY A 59 8.22 -4.08 -1.28
N ALA A 60 8.17 -5.40 -1.46
CA ALA A 60 8.06 -6.35 -0.34
C ALA A 60 9.16 -6.18 0.72
N VAL A 61 10.36 -5.76 0.30
CA VAL A 61 11.46 -5.45 1.20
C VAL A 61 11.12 -4.34 2.22
N LEU A 62 10.26 -3.38 1.88
CA LEU A 62 9.83 -2.33 2.83
C LEU A 62 9.09 -2.92 4.02
N ALA A 63 8.12 -3.81 3.78
CA ALA A 63 7.32 -4.43 4.83
C ALA A 63 8.15 -5.41 5.69
N THR A 64 9.27 -5.93 5.19
CA THR A 64 10.18 -6.82 5.94
C THR A 64 11.35 -6.09 6.61
N THR A 65 11.63 -4.84 6.23
CA THR A 65 12.64 -4.00 6.88
C THR A 65 12.05 -3.32 8.11
N VAL A 66 12.81 -3.24 9.20
CA VAL A 66 12.47 -2.47 10.41
C VAL A 66 13.45 -1.29 10.48
N PRO A 67 13.08 -0.10 9.94
CA PRO A 67 13.96 1.08 9.94
C PRO A 67 14.31 1.55 11.35
N ALA A 68 15.48 2.14 11.55
CA ALA A 68 15.95 2.58 12.85
C ALA A 68 15.05 3.66 13.50
N ASP A 69 14.44 4.50 12.69
CA ASP A 69 13.55 5.58 13.11
C ASP A 69 12.04 5.24 13.08
N ILE A 70 11.71 3.95 12.90
CA ILE A 70 10.33 3.49 12.68
C ILE A 70 9.37 3.80 13.84
N GLU A 71 9.84 3.73 15.09
CA GLU A 71 8.99 3.95 16.25
C GLU A 71 8.38 5.36 16.29
N THR A 72 9.05 6.36 15.69
CA THR A 72 8.53 7.72 15.55
C THR A 72 7.27 7.74 14.65
N PHE A 73 7.23 6.89 13.63
CA PHE A 73 6.17 6.84 12.64
C PHE A 73 5.09 5.81 12.95
N CYS A 74 5.48 4.67 13.51
CA CYS A 74 4.58 3.52 13.74
C CYS A 74 5.07 2.69 14.95
N PRO A 75 4.65 3.03 16.19
CA PRO A 75 5.18 2.40 17.41
C PRO A 75 4.99 0.89 17.52
N ASN A 76 4.00 0.32 16.80
CA ASN A 76 3.75 -1.12 16.80
C ASN A 76 4.41 -1.86 15.63
N TYR A 77 5.14 -1.18 14.75
CA TYR A 77 5.60 -1.74 13.48
C TYR A 77 6.40 -3.04 13.63
N ALA A 78 7.29 -3.13 14.62
CA ALA A 78 8.13 -4.30 14.81
C ALA A 78 7.32 -5.58 15.13
N GLU A 79 6.16 -5.41 15.80
CA GLU A 79 5.25 -6.50 16.19
C GLU A 79 4.06 -6.65 15.23
N ALA A 80 3.93 -5.74 14.26
CA ALA A 80 2.82 -5.72 13.32
C ALA A 80 2.91 -6.85 12.30
N SER A 81 1.76 -7.33 11.82
CA SER A 81 1.66 -8.29 10.72
C SER A 81 2.23 -7.70 9.42
N LEU A 82 2.46 -8.55 8.42
CA LEU A 82 2.94 -8.10 7.12
C LEU A 82 1.96 -7.12 6.48
N GLU A 83 0.67 -7.41 6.58
CA GLU A 83 -0.43 -6.59 6.05
C GLU A 83 -0.46 -5.22 6.74
N GLU A 84 -0.33 -5.18 8.08
CA GLU A 84 -0.28 -3.93 8.85
C GLU A 84 0.95 -3.09 8.47
N ARG A 85 2.10 -3.72 8.23
CA ARG A 85 3.30 -3.03 7.73
C ARG A 85 3.11 -2.47 6.32
N GLN A 86 2.44 -3.21 5.44
CA GLN A 86 2.06 -2.70 4.11
C GLN A 86 1.08 -1.53 4.22
N ALA A 87 0.09 -1.61 5.12
CA ALA A 87 -0.83 -0.52 5.41
C ALA A 87 -0.09 0.72 5.93
N PHE A 88 0.89 0.55 6.81
CA PHE A 88 1.74 1.65 7.28
C PHE A 88 2.44 2.36 6.12
N TRP A 89 3.11 1.62 5.24
CA TRP A 89 3.80 2.23 4.10
C TRP A 89 2.85 2.95 3.15
N SER A 90 1.68 2.35 2.84
CA SER A 90 0.64 3.01 2.06
C SER A 90 0.14 4.28 2.75
N GLY A 91 -0.08 4.23 4.07
CA GLY A 91 -0.45 5.37 4.90
C GLY A 91 0.59 6.48 4.88
N LEU A 92 1.88 6.15 4.97
CA LEU A 92 2.97 7.12 4.91
C LEU A 92 3.04 7.79 3.52
N PHE A 93 2.89 7.03 2.42
CA PHE A 93 2.79 7.62 1.08
C PHE A 93 1.57 8.52 0.93
N SER A 94 0.44 8.16 1.54
CA SER A 94 -0.76 9.01 1.52
C SER A 94 -0.54 10.34 2.27
N ALA A 95 0.22 10.30 3.35
CA ALA A 95 0.59 11.50 4.11
C ALA A 95 1.64 12.35 3.36
N LEU A 96 2.58 11.72 2.67
CA LEU A 96 3.59 12.41 1.85
C LEU A 96 2.95 13.10 0.64
N ALA A 97 1.99 12.47 -0.03
CA ALA A 97 1.26 13.02 -1.17
C ALA A 97 0.54 14.33 -0.85
N GLN A 98 0.16 14.56 0.41
CA GLN A 98 -0.38 15.84 0.85
C GLN A 98 0.61 16.99 0.60
N PHE A 99 1.87 16.77 0.92
CA PHE A 99 2.92 17.80 0.85
C PHE A 99 3.56 17.91 -0.54
N GLU A 100 3.42 16.88 -1.37
CA GLU A 100 3.95 16.85 -2.72
C GLU A 100 2.97 17.46 -3.74
N SER A 101 1.71 17.07 -3.69
CA SER A 101 0.73 17.42 -4.71
C SER A 101 -0.63 17.89 -4.18
N THR A 102 -0.82 17.90 -2.85
CA THR A 102 -2.15 18.04 -2.23
C THR A 102 -3.12 17.00 -2.81
N TRP A 103 -2.64 15.75 -2.95
CA TRP A 103 -3.34 14.60 -3.53
C TRP A 103 -3.88 14.84 -4.95
N ASN A 104 -3.21 15.66 -5.75
CA ASN A 104 -3.57 15.87 -7.15
C ASN A 104 -2.71 14.98 -8.06
N PRO A 105 -3.27 13.91 -8.66
CA PRO A 105 -2.52 12.99 -9.53
C PRO A 105 -2.05 13.67 -10.83
N LYS A 106 -2.66 14.80 -11.20
CA LYS A 106 -2.30 15.56 -12.41
C LYS A 106 -1.29 16.67 -12.12
N ALA A 107 -0.83 16.81 -10.86
CA ALA A 107 0.12 17.87 -10.49
C ALA A 107 1.39 17.81 -11.33
N SER A 108 1.97 19.00 -11.57
CA SER A 108 3.19 19.18 -12.34
C SER A 108 3.98 20.32 -11.71
N GLY A 109 5.00 19.99 -10.94
CA GLY A 109 5.86 20.94 -10.23
C GLY A 109 7.16 21.24 -10.98
N GLY A 110 7.91 22.24 -10.48
CA GLY A 110 9.24 22.57 -11.01
C GLY A 110 9.27 22.87 -12.50
N GLY A 111 8.28 23.61 -13.01
CA GLY A 111 8.19 23.89 -14.45
C GLY A 111 7.89 22.64 -15.31
N GLY A 112 7.29 21.59 -14.72
CA GLY A 112 6.97 20.34 -15.41
C GLY A 112 7.99 19.22 -15.21
N ALA A 113 8.95 19.40 -14.31
CA ALA A 113 9.99 18.42 -14.03
C ALA A 113 9.50 17.29 -13.12
N TRP A 114 8.58 17.56 -12.18
CA TRP A 114 8.06 16.63 -11.19
C TRP A 114 6.56 16.40 -11.38
N ILE A 115 6.15 15.14 -11.41
CA ILE A 115 4.84 14.74 -11.92
C ILE A 115 4.09 13.86 -10.91
N GLY A 116 2.78 14.11 -10.78
CA GLY A 116 1.82 13.23 -10.14
C GLY A 116 1.76 13.34 -8.62
N LEU A 117 1.17 12.34 -7.98
CA LEU A 117 0.90 12.32 -6.54
C LEU A 117 2.15 12.58 -5.69
N LEU A 118 3.25 11.92 -6.02
CA LEU A 118 4.52 11.98 -5.30
C LEU A 118 5.63 12.70 -6.08
N GLN A 119 5.24 13.53 -7.03
CA GLN A 119 6.12 14.46 -7.76
C GLN A 119 7.41 13.80 -8.25
N ILE A 120 7.26 12.70 -9.02
CA ILE A 120 8.38 11.92 -9.55
C ILE A 120 8.82 12.47 -10.92
N ALA A 121 10.11 12.68 -11.10
CA ALA A 121 10.65 13.07 -12.40
C ALA A 121 10.68 11.86 -13.36
N PRO A 122 10.38 12.02 -14.66
CA PRO A 122 10.50 10.94 -15.64
C PRO A 122 11.90 10.31 -15.70
N SER A 123 12.96 11.08 -15.44
CA SER A 123 14.35 10.57 -15.34
C SER A 123 14.53 9.66 -14.13
N THR A 124 13.97 10.04 -12.97
CA THR A 124 13.98 9.24 -11.75
C THR A 124 13.20 7.94 -11.99
N ALA A 125 12.00 8.02 -12.57
CA ALA A 125 11.20 6.82 -12.88
C ALA A 125 11.98 5.82 -13.76
N ARG A 126 12.71 6.31 -14.76
CA ARG A 126 13.59 5.43 -15.58
C ARG A 126 14.73 4.84 -14.77
N ALA A 127 15.39 5.63 -13.91
CA ALA A 127 16.52 5.16 -13.10
C ALA A 127 16.12 4.05 -12.11
N TYR A 128 14.86 4.06 -11.66
CA TYR A 128 14.31 3.04 -10.78
C TYR A 128 13.50 1.97 -11.51
N SER A 129 13.54 1.94 -12.83
CA SER A 129 12.83 0.94 -13.67
C SER A 129 11.33 0.88 -13.38
N CYS A 130 10.72 2.05 -13.20
CA CYS A 130 9.26 2.14 -13.04
C CYS A 130 8.56 1.83 -14.36
N ASP A 131 7.34 1.27 -14.30
CA ASP A 131 6.55 0.95 -15.49
C ASP A 131 6.07 2.23 -16.20
N ALA A 132 5.70 3.27 -15.43
CA ALA A 132 5.38 4.59 -15.94
C ALA A 132 6.62 5.50 -15.91
N THR A 133 7.16 5.85 -17.08
CA THR A 133 8.36 6.70 -17.21
C THR A 133 8.12 7.97 -18.02
N SER A 134 6.89 8.19 -18.51
CA SER A 134 6.48 9.39 -19.22
C SER A 134 5.72 10.36 -18.32
N THR A 135 5.67 11.63 -18.71
CA THR A 135 4.86 12.65 -18.02
C THR A 135 3.38 12.25 -17.95
N SER A 136 2.83 11.68 -19.02
CA SER A 136 1.43 11.23 -19.07
C SER A 136 1.20 10.03 -18.15
N GLY A 137 2.08 9.02 -18.17
CA GLY A 137 1.99 7.85 -17.32
C GLY A 137 2.13 8.19 -15.84
N LEU A 138 3.05 9.06 -15.46
CA LEU A 138 3.23 9.50 -14.07
C LEU A 138 2.06 10.38 -13.55
N LYS A 139 1.15 10.85 -14.39
CA LYS A 139 -0.12 11.49 -13.99
C LYS A 139 -1.22 10.49 -13.67
N ASP A 140 -0.99 9.21 -13.85
CA ASP A 140 -1.81 8.14 -13.29
C ASP A 140 -1.40 7.94 -11.83
N GLY A 141 -2.36 8.04 -10.89
CA GLY A 141 -2.08 7.99 -9.47
C GLY A 141 -1.57 6.63 -9.01
N ALA A 142 -2.15 5.55 -9.55
CA ALA A 142 -1.76 4.19 -9.23
C ALA A 142 -0.34 3.88 -9.73
N ALA A 143 -0.03 4.25 -10.97
CA ALA A 143 1.30 4.08 -11.55
C ALA A 143 2.37 4.93 -10.84
N ASN A 144 2.01 6.15 -10.42
CA ASN A 144 2.89 7.03 -9.65
C ASN A 144 3.24 6.42 -8.28
N LEU A 145 2.25 5.85 -7.59
CA LEU A 145 2.44 5.17 -6.30
C LEU A 145 3.28 3.90 -6.44
N SER A 146 3.04 3.07 -7.45
CA SER A 146 3.86 1.90 -7.72
C SER A 146 5.33 2.28 -7.95
N CYS A 147 5.58 3.38 -8.67
CA CYS A 147 6.93 3.91 -8.86
C CYS A 147 7.54 4.42 -7.54
N ALA A 148 6.77 5.13 -6.71
CA ALA A 148 7.24 5.60 -5.40
C ALA A 148 7.62 4.44 -4.47
N VAL A 149 6.87 3.35 -4.48
CA VAL A 149 7.21 2.12 -3.75
C VAL A 149 8.55 1.54 -4.23
N LYS A 150 8.79 1.46 -5.54
CA LYS A 150 10.09 1.00 -6.10
C LYS A 150 11.26 1.89 -5.64
N ILE A 151 11.08 3.19 -5.62
CA ILE A 151 12.09 4.15 -5.14
C ILE A 151 12.37 3.91 -3.65
N ALA A 152 11.34 3.88 -2.82
CA ALA A 152 11.45 3.68 -1.38
C ALA A 152 12.08 2.33 -1.03
N ALA A 153 11.71 1.26 -1.73
CA ALA A 153 12.25 -0.09 -1.58
C ALA A 153 13.77 -0.18 -1.81
N ARG A 154 14.34 0.80 -2.49
CA ARG A 154 15.78 0.91 -2.68
C ARG A 154 16.44 1.79 -1.63
N GLN A 155 15.79 2.88 -1.23
CA GLN A 155 16.39 3.88 -0.33
C GLN A 155 16.33 3.44 1.13
N VAL A 156 15.17 2.98 1.59
CA VAL A 156 14.96 2.66 3.02
C VAL A 156 15.86 1.51 3.50
N PRO A 157 15.94 0.36 2.82
CA PRO A 157 16.85 -0.71 3.27
C PRO A 157 18.33 -0.32 3.18
N ARG A 158 18.69 0.49 2.17
CA ARG A 158 20.07 0.97 2.01
C ARG A 158 20.57 1.77 3.21
N ASP A 159 19.71 2.66 3.72
CA ASP A 159 20.08 3.57 4.80
C ASP A 159 19.57 3.06 6.17
N ASN A 160 18.78 1.99 6.20
CA ASN A 160 18.07 1.50 7.38
C ASN A 160 17.28 2.60 8.10
N ALA A 161 16.66 3.49 7.33
CA ALA A 161 15.95 4.66 7.85
C ALA A 161 14.77 5.05 6.94
N ILE A 162 13.71 5.60 7.55
CA ILE A 162 12.66 6.32 6.82
C ILE A 162 13.21 7.70 6.43
N VAL A 163 13.85 8.43 7.36
CA VAL A 163 14.41 9.77 7.13
C VAL A 163 15.76 10.00 7.81
N ASP A 164 16.08 9.29 8.91
CA ASP A 164 17.25 9.57 9.75
C ASP A 164 17.67 8.36 10.58
N ASN A 165 18.90 7.91 10.44
CA ASN A 165 19.54 6.90 11.28
C ASN A 165 20.66 7.49 12.14
N GLY A 166 20.83 8.80 12.14
CA GLY A 166 21.88 9.53 12.85
C GLY A 166 23.16 9.78 12.03
N ALA A 167 23.23 9.31 10.77
CA ALA A 167 24.37 9.59 9.90
C ALA A 167 24.22 10.96 9.20
N PRO A 168 25.33 11.57 8.74
CA PRO A 168 25.28 12.85 8.04
C PRO A 168 24.66 12.72 6.64
N GLY A 169 23.75 13.64 6.28
CA GLY A 169 23.18 13.75 4.95
C GLY A 169 21.70 13.39 4.89
N TRP A 170 21.17 13.23 3.66
CA TRP A 170 19.80 12.79 3.46
C TRP A 170 19.74 11.28 3.37
N GLU A 171 18.83 10.66 4.12
CA GLU A 171 18.67 9.22 4.23
C GLU A 171 17.24 8.79 3.88
N GLY A 172 17.06 7.51 3.60
CA GLY A 172 15.76 6.93 3.29
C GLY A 172 14.97 7.76 2.26
N LEU A 173 13.72 8.08 2.58
CA LEU A 173 12.85 8.85 1.73
C LEU A 173 13.29 10.32 1.54
N ALA A 174 14.11 10.86 2.46
CA ALA A 174 14.63 12.21 2.33
C ALA A 174 15.59 12.41 1.15
N ARG A 175 16.09 11.32 0.56
CA ARG A 175 16.92 11.40 -0.65
C ARG A 175 16.14 11.88 -1.86
N ASP A 176 14.91 11.42 -2.02
CA ASP A 176 14.09 11.70 -3.20
C ASP A 176 12.99 12.73 -2.93
N TRP A 177 12.50 12.86 -1.67
CA TRP A 177 11.37 13.72 -1.33
C TRP A 177 11.74 14.87 -0.38
N ALA A 178 11.63 16.10 -0.87
CA ALA A 178 11.93 17.32 -0.10
C ALA A 178 11.09 17.48 1.20
N PRO A 179 9.78 17.12 1.25
CA PRO A 179 9.03 17.15 2.51
C PRO A 179 9.63 16.30 3.63
N MET A 180 10.32 15.21 3.27
CA MET A 180 11.00 14.32 4.24
C MET A 180 12.27 14.94 4.84
N ARG A 181 12.72 16.09 4.32
CA ARG A 181 13.84 16.91 4.85
C ARG A 181 13.36 17.97 5.84
N SER A 182 12.06 18.18 5.95
CA SER A 182 11.45 19.19 6.82
C SER A 182 10.99 18.56 8.13
N SER A 183 11.62 18.90 9.25
CA SER A 183 11.24 18.38 10.58
C SER A 183 9.76 18.62 10.91
N THR A 184 9.20 19.77 10.50
CA THR A 184 7.77 20.08 10.71
C THR A 184 6.86 19.14 9.91
N LYS A 185 7.18 18.88 8.62
CA LYS A 185 6.37 18.00 7.77
C LYS A 185 6.53 16.54 8.21
N VAL A 186 7.74 16.10 8.55
CA VAL A 186 8.01 14.76 9.09
C VAL A 186 7.21 14.54 10.38
N LYS A 187 7.24 15.48 11.33
CA LYS A 187 6.43 15.41 12.55
C LYS A 187 4.94 15.32 12.26
N ALA A 188 4.43 16.06 11.28
CA ALA A 188 3.02 16.02 10.90
C ALA A 188 2.62 14.67 10.28
N MET A 189 3.48 14.08 9.45
CA MET A 189 3.26 12.74 8.88
C MET A 189 3.32 11.67 9.97
N ALA A 190 4.33 11.68 10.80
CA ALA A 190 4.51 10.76 11.92
C ALA A 190 3.35 10.84 12.93
N ALA A 191 2.91 12.05 13.29
CA ALA A 191 1.76 12.26 14.18
C ALA A 191 0.44 11.72 13.61
N TRP A 192 0.32 11.62 12.30
CA TRP A 192 -0.83 11.00 11.67
C TRP A 192 -0.67 9.48 11.59
N THR A 193 0.45 8.94 11.07
CA THR A 193 0.65 7.51 10.91
C THR A 193 0.64 6.76 12.23
N SER A 194 1.27 7.31 13.27
CA SER A 194 1.37 6.67 14.60
C SER A 194 0.02 6.45 15.31
N LYS A 195 -1.03 7.12 14.86
CA LYS A 195 -2.39 6.99 15.41
C LYS A 195 -3.27 6.00 14.65
N GLN A 196 -2.81 5.49 13.52
CA GLN A 196 -3.61 4.56 12.73
C GLN A 196 -3.67 3.18 13.40
N SER A 197 -4.77 2.45 13.17
CA SER A 197 -5.01 1.14 13.80
C SER A 197 -3.87 0.15 13.59
N TYR A 198 -3.23 0.18 12.44
CA TYR A 198 -2.08 -0.65 12.07
C TYR A 198 -0.75 -0.23 12.73
N CYS A 199 -0.72 0.91 13.44
CA CYS A 199 0.46 1.41 14.15
C CYS A 199 0.30 1.47 15.67
N VAL A 200 -0.91 1.19 16.19
CA VAL A 200 -1.23 1.27 17.62
C VAL A 200 -1.04 -0.10 18.27
N LYS A 201 -0.32 -0.13 19.39
CA LYS A 201 -0.12 -1.39 20.14
C LYS A 201 -1.47 -1.95 20.63
N PRO A 202 -1.67 -3.27 20.56
CA PRO A 202 -2.85 -3.91 21.14
C PRO A 202 -3.00 -3.52 22.61
N GLY A 203 -4.22 -3.11 23.02
CA GLY A 203 -4.52 -2.69 24.39
C GLY A 203 -4.26 -1.21 24.71
N SER A 204 -3.68 -0.41 23.81
CA SER A 204 -3.51 1.04 23.97
C SER A 204 -4.63 1.87 23.32
N ARG A 205 -5.69 1.22 22.84
CA ARG A 205 -6.90 1.90 22.33
C ARG A 205 -7.70 2.38 23.55
N ALA A 206 -7.65 3.69 23.82
CA ALA A 206 -8.51 4.35 24.79
C ALA A 206 -9.85 4.75 24.15
#